data_7673746bf9f62a97a46112accfe3bd25
#
_entry.id   7673746bf9f62a97a46112accfe3bd25
#
_cell.length_a   1.000
_cell.length_b   1.000
_cell.length_c   1.000
_cell.angle_alpha   90.00
_cell.angle_beta   90.00
_cell.angle_gamma   90.00
#
_symmetry.space_group_name_H-M   'P 1'
#
loop_
_entity.id
_entity.type
_entity.pdbx_description
1 polymer ?
#
loop_
_entity_poly.entity_id
_entity_poly.type
_entity_poly.pdbx_seq_one_letter_code
_entity_poly.pdbx_strand_id
1 'polypeptide(L)'
;MTKTVSDVICPFCGTLCDDLEVVVSDDGKTIVDVYNACAIGAEKFMHAQAKGRVTRPRMQQPDGSYKEVSYDEAVEYTAQMFAKSKKPLMYGWSSTSCEAQSVGHEIAEKAGAIVDNTATVCHGTTLIAVQDVGIPSCTLGEVKNRADRIIFWGCNPTHAHPRHQSRYSIFPRGFFMNKGHKSRKVVVVDPRVTDTAKMADIHFQVEQGRDYELLSAFRVALRNEKLPDVVAGIPKEKIYEAAEILKSGRFGIIFFGMGVTQTLSKNHNIDEAIMLTKDLNEFTKFSIMAMRGHYNVTGSGQVLGWQFGYPFCVDLSRGFARYNPGETTSNDLLVRGEVDAVFVLGSDPGAHFPISSVKKIAQLPSVCVDPHITPTSEVSKLHVPVAFVGVEVGGNCYRMDNVPIDARKVVDPPEGVLTDQEFLTRVNKRLGELMGAA
;
A
#
# COMPACT_ATOMS: atom_id res chain seq x y z
N MET A 1 30.01 7.33 -21.22
CA MET A 1 29.97 5.96 -20.68
C MET A 1 28.80 5.87 -19.72
N THR A 2 28.40 4.68 -19.28
CA THR A 2 27.27 4.46 -18.36
C THR A 2 27.69 3.44 -17.31
N LYS A 3 27.04 3.48 -16.15
CA LYS A 3 27.25 2.55 -15.04
C LYS A 3 25.95 1.78 -14.76
N THR A 4 26.03 0.48 -14.46
CA THR A 4 24.87 -0.29 -14.04
C THR A 4 24.85 -0.44 -12.51
N VAL A 5 23.71 -0.13 -11.91
CA VAL A 5 23.41 -0.37 -10.49
C VAL A 5 22.52 -1.61 -10.42
N SER A 6 23.03 -2.69 -9.80
CA SER A 6 22.32 -3.96 -9.67
C SER A 6 21.57 -4.06 -8.33
N ASP A 7 20.67 -5.04 -8.22
CA ASP A 7 19.88 -5.33 -7.02
C ASP A 7 19.09 -4.12 -6.52
N VAL A 8 18.53 -3.36 -7.45
CA VAL A 8 17.71 -2.19 -7.14
C VAL A 8 16.29 -2.62 -6.82
N ILE A 9 15.76 -2.04 -5.75
CA ILE A 9 14.37 -2.28 -5.31
C ILE A 9 13.42 -1.39 -6.11
N CYS A 10 12.36 -1.97 -6.68
CA CYS A 10 11.34 -1.20 -7.37
C CYS A 10 10.40 -0.49 -6.38
N PRO A 11 10.31 0.86 -6.39
CA PRO A 11 9.49 1.62 -5.45
C PRO A 11 8.05 1.83 -5.94
N PHE A 12 7.51 0.95 -6.80
CA PHE A 12 6.17 1.13 -7.36
C PHE A 12 5.08 0.45 -6.54
N CYS A 13 5.11 -0.87 -6.42
CA CYS A 13 4.06 -1.63 -5.76
C CYS A 13 4.58 -2.52 -4.64
N GLY A 14 3.69 -3.05 -3.80
CA GLY A 14 4.02 -3.89 -2.65
C GLY A 14 4.76 -5.21 -2.97
N THR A 15 4.95 -5.55 -4.25
CA THR A 15 5.79 -6.69 -4.65
C THR A 15 7.28 -6.41 -4.40
N LEU A 16 7.72 -5.15 -4.40
CA LEU A 16 9.10 -4.72 -4.18
C LEU A 16 10.10 -5.65 -4.88
N CYS A 17 10.00 -5.71 -6.23
CA CYS A 17 10.96 -6.49 -7.02
C CYS A 17 12.37 -6.00 -6.70
N ASP A 18 13.26 -6.93 -6.34
CA ASP A 18 14.59 -6.67 -5.77
C ASP A 18 15.72 -7.14 -6.70
N ASP A 19 15.43 -7.31 -7.98
CA ASP A 19 16.33 -7.83 -9.02
C ASP A 19 16.47 -6.85 -10.21
N LEU A 20 16.16 -5.56 -10.00
CA LEU A 20 16.27 -4.59 -11.06
C LEU A 20 17.73 -4.19 -11.29
N GLU A 21 18.07 -3.96 -12.56
CA GLU A 21 19.31 -3.33 -12.97
C GLU A 21 18.99 -1.98 -13.59
N VAL A 22 19.56 -0.92 -13.05
CA VAL A 22 19.34 0.45 -13.51
C VAL A 22 20.62 0.99 -14.11
N VAL A 23 20.56 1.39 -15.37
CA VAL A 23 21.69 2.01 -16.08
C VAL A 23 21.64 3.51 -15.83
N VAL A 24 22.71 4.06 -15.30
CA VAL A 24 22.85 5.48 -15.01
C VAL A 24 24.02 6.09 -15.80
N SER A 25 23.95 7.38 -16.06
CA SER A 25 25.06 8.14 -16.66
C SER A 25 26.29 8.12 -15.76
N ASP A 26 27.48 8.36 -16.32
CA ASP A 26 28.75 8.35 -15.57
C ASP A 26 28.79 9.35 -14.42
N ASP A 27 28.10 10.48 -14.57
CA ASP A 27 27.97 11.50 -13.53
C ASP A 27 26.96 11.12 -12.42
N GLY A 28 26.29 9.96 -12.57
CA GLY A 28 25.33 9.45 -11.60
C GLY A 28 24.02 10.23 -11.49
N LYS A 29 23.73 11.13 -12.46
CA LYS A 29 22.60 12.06 -12.38
C LYS A 29 21.40 11.64 -13.22
N THR A 30 21.60 10.79 -14.25
CA THR A 30 20.55 10.47 -15.21
C THR A 30 20.35 8.97 -15.31
N ILE A 31 19.12 8.50 -15.20
CA ILE A 31 18.72 7.13 -15.50
C ILE A 31 18.58 7.01 -17.02
N VAL A 32 19.32 6.07 -17.60
CA VAL A 32 19.36 5.82 -19.05
C VAL A 32 18.43 4.69 -19.44
N ASP A 33 18.39 3.63 -18.62
CA ASP A 33 17.56 2.45 -18.89
C ASP A 33 17.31 1.67 -17.60
N VAL A 34 16.27 0.80 -17.60
CA VAL A 34 15.89 -0.06 -16.46
C VAL A 34 15.57 -1.46 -16.94
N TYR A 35 16.38 -2.44 -16.53
CA TYR A 35 16.17 -3.84 -16.85
C TYR A 35 15.50 -4.60 -15.70
N ASN A 36 14.89 -5.72 -16.03
CA ASN A 36 14.16 -6.59 -15.09
C ASN A 36 12.97 -5.90 -14.40
N ALA A 37 12.50 -4.77 -14.90
CA ALA A 37 11.28 -4.10 -14.44
C ALA A 37 10.06 -4.50 -15.28
N CYS A 38 8.85 -4.36 -14.73
CA CYS A 38 7.64 -4.27 -15.55
C CYS A 38 7.54 -2.85 -16.15
N ALA A 39 6.68 -2.68 -17.15
CA ALA A 39 6.51 -1.37 -17.81
C ALA A 39 6.23 -0.24 -16.81
N ILE A 40 5.34 -0.49 -15.81
CA ILE A 40 4.99 0.51 -14.79
C ILE A 40 6.20 0.79 -13.86
N GLY A 41 6.96 -0.25 -13.48
CA GLY A 41 8.15 -0.08 -12.64
C GLY A 41 9.24 0.70 -13.37
N ALA A 42 9.52 0.39 -14.65
CA ALA A 42 10.48 1.12 -15.47
C ALA A 42 10.07 2.60 -15.60
N GLU A 43 8.79 2.85 -15.91
CA GLU A 43 8.25 4.22 -16.01
C GLU A 43 8.43 5.01 -14.71
N LYS A 44 8.29 4.37 -13.54
CA LYS A 44 8.49 5.02 -12.25
C LYS A 44 9.91 5.60 -12.09
N PHE A 45 10.92 4.86 -12.52
CA PHE A 45 12.31 5.34 -12.52
C PHE A 45 12.52 6.48 -13.52
N MET A 46 12.02 6.32 -14.74
CA MET A 46 12.14 7.35 -15.78
C MET A 46 11.37 8.62 -15.43
N HIS A 47 10.23 8.48 -14.70
CA HIS A 47 9.39 9.59 -14.27
C HIS A 47 10.06 10.48 -13.22
N ALA A 48 11.00 9.97 -12.44
CA ALA A 48 11.77 10.78 -11.49
C ALA A 48 12.48 11.96 -12.17
N GLN A 49 12.79 11.83 -13.48
CA GLN A 49 13.48 12.83 -14.29
C GLN A 49 12.55 13.53 -15.32
N ALA A 50 11.22 13.32 -15.21
CA ALA A 50 10.26 13.89 -16.15
C ALA A 50 10.23 15.42 -16.06
N LYS A 51 9.86 16.08 -17.18
CA LYS A 51 9.75 17.55 -17.27
C LYS A 51 8.81 18.18 -16.24
N GLY A 52 7.87 17.41 -15.67
CA GLY A 52 6.97 17.86 -14.60
C GLY A 52 7.56 17.75 -13.19
N ARG A 53 8.85 17.40 -13.05
CA ARG A 53 9.54 17.36 -11.76
C ARG A 53 9.63 18.75 -11.15
N VAL A 54 9.07 18.91 -9.95
CA VAL A 54 9.16 20.17 -9.18
C VAL A 54 10.38 20.12 -8.27
N THR A 55 11.12 21.22 -8.19
CA THR A 55 12.35 21.29 -7.39
C THR A 55 12.33 22.36 -6.31
N ARG A 56 11.30 23.21 -6.29
CA ARG A 56 11.11 24.25 -5.27
C ARG A 56 9.71 24.20 -4.69
N PRO A 57 9.55 24.44 -3.38
CA PRO A 57 8.23 24.57 -2.78
C PRO A 57 7.44 25.71 -3.42
N ARG A 58 6.13 25.54 -3.52
CA ARG A 58 5.23 26.54 -4.07
C ARG A 58 4.00 26.71 -3.19
N MET A 59 3.63 27.97 -2.97
CA MET A 59 2.54 28.37 -2.08
C MET A 59 1.41 29.04 -2.89
N GLN A 60 0.18 28.58 -2.64
CA GLN A 60 -1.01 29.14 -3.28
C GLN A 60 -1.23 30.58 -2.83
N GLN A 61 -1.45 31.49 -3.79
CA GLN A 61 -1.77 32.89 -3.58
C GLN A 61 -3.30 33.10 -3.46
N PRO A 62 -3.75 34.25 -2.97
CA PRO A 62 -5.19 34.55 -2.85
C PRO A 62 -5.96 34.50 -4.18
N ASP A 63 -5.31 34.71 -5.30
CA ASP A 63 -5.86 34.62 -6.66
C ASP A 63 -5.91 33.21 -7.21
N GLY A 64 -5.44 32.21 -6.43
CA GLY A 64 -5.36 30.81 -6.81
C GLY A 64 -4.08 30.41 -7.59
N SER A 65 -3.23 31.37 -7.97
CA SER A 65 -1.93 31.09 -8.56
C SER A 65 -0.96 30.50 -7.53
N TYR A 66 0.19 29.94 -8.01
CA TYR A 66 1.24 29.44 -7.13
C TYR A 66 2.52 30.25 -7.30
N LYS A 67 3.13 30.63 -6.18
CA LYS A 67 4.43 31.30 -6.13
C LYS A 67 5.45 30.35 -5.50
N GLU A 68 6.65 30.27 -6.09
CA GLU A 68 7.78 29.58 -5.47
C GLU A 68 8.19 30.25 -4.16
N VAL A 69 8.51 29.42 -3.16
CA VAL A 69 9.00 29.82 -1.84
C VAL A 69 10.22 28.95 -1.47
N SER A 70 10.98 29.39 -0.48
CA SER A 70 12.09 28.61 0.05
C SER A 70 11.61 27.41 0.90
N TYR A 71 12.50 26.44 1.12
CA TYR A 71 12.19 25.36 2.08
C TYR A 71 12.04 25.88 3.50
N ASP A 72 12.74 26.94 3.89
CA ASP A 72 12.60 27.53 5.23
C ASP A 72 11.22 28.16 5.43
N GLU A 73 10.70 28.85 4.39
CA GLU A 73 9.32 29.35 4.39
C GLU A 73 8.29 28.18 4.43
N ALA A 74 8.57 27.10 3.69
CA ALA A 74 7.70 25.91 3.70
C ALA A 74 7.71 25.21 5.07
N VAL A 75 8.86 25.09 5.72
CA VAL A 75 9.01 24.56 7.09
C VAL A 75 8.25 25.43 8.08
N GLU A 76 8.43 26.74 8.02
CA GLU A 76 7.75 27.69 8.92
C GLU A 76 6.24 27.61 8.77
N TYR A 77 5.72 27.64 7.52
CA TYR A 77 4.28 27.49 7.26
C TYR A 77 3.73 26.19 7.85
N THR A 78 4.42 25.07 7.59
CA THR A 78 3.98 23.73 8.03
C THR A 78 3.98 23.63 9.56
N ALA A 79 5.05 24.10 10.20
CA ALA A 79 5.14 24.08 11.66
C ALA A 79 4.08 24.99 12.33
N GLN A 80 3.86 26.18 11.77
CA GLN A 80 2.79 27.07 12.25
C GLN A 80 1.39 26.50 12.03
N MET A 81 1.16 25.81 10.91
CA MET A 81 -0.10 25.11 10.66
C MET A 81 -0.38 24.08 11.76
N PHE A 82 0.59 23.23 12.09
CA PHE A 82 0.44 22.26 13.19
C PHE A 82 0.27 22.92 14.55
N ALA A 83 1.10 23.92 14.88
CA ALA A 83 1.04 24.61 16.18
C ALA A 83 -0.30 25.34 16.44
N LYS A 84 -0.99 25.79 15.38
CA LYS A 84 -2.27 26.51 15.48
C LYS A 84 -3.48 25.59 15.38
N SER A 85 -3.31 24.37 14.84
CA SER A 85 -4.40 23.41 14.65
C SER A 85 -4.76 22.71 15.95
N LYS A 86 -6.04 22.42 16.12
CA LYS A 86 -6.56 21.65 17.26
C LYS A 86 -6.70 20.17 16.94
N LYS A 87 -6.92 19.84 15.67
CA LYS A 87 -7.15 18.48 15.19
C LYS A 87 -6.67 18.32 13.74
N PRO A 88 -5.35 18.42 13.48
CA PRO A 88 -4.83 18.26 12.13
C PRO A 88 -4.88 16.82 11.68
N LEU A 89 -5.14 16.58 10.39
CA LEU A 89 -5.08 15.27 9.75
C LEU A 89 -3.77 15.11 8.97
N MET A 90 -3.03 14.05 9.23
CA MET A 90 -1.86 13.63 8.48
C MET A 90 -2.17 12.34 7.73
N TYR A 91 -2.15 12.40 6.39
CA TYR A 91 -2.57 11.29 5.53
C TYR A 91 -1.51 10.91 4.49
N GLY A 92 -1.47 9.61 4.14
CA GLY A 92 -0.66 9.08 3.03
C GLY A 92 0.32 8.02 3.46
N TRP A 93 1.61 8.34 3.53
CA TRP A 93 2.72 7.55 4.09
C TRP A 93 3.12 6.30 3.29
N SER A 94 2.42 5.96 2.21
CA SER A 94 2.66 4.72 1.48
C SER A 94 3.76 4.79 0.43
N SER A 95 4.19 6.00 0.04
CA SER A 95 5.27 6.18 -0.95
C SER A 95 6.48 6.91 -0.36
N THR A 96 6.80 6.61 0.90
CA THR A 96 7.96 7.12 1.62
C THR A 96 8.65 6.02 2.45
N SER A 97 9.80 6.30 3.04
CA SER A 97 10.55 5.35 3.89
C SER A 97 9.96 5.24 5.30
N CYS A 98 10.31 4.16 6.01
CA CYS A 98 9.93 3.96 7.42
C CYS A 98 10.53 5.04 8.32
N GLU A 99 11.72 5.53 8.01
CA GLU A 99 12.40 6.61 8.73
C GLU A 99 11.61 7.92 8.66
N ALA A 100 11.16 8.29 7.45
CA ALA A 100 10.32 9.48 7.27
C ALA A 100 8.95 9.33 7.96
N GLN A 101 8.34 8.14 7.88
CA GLN A 101 7.11 7.82 8.59
C GLN A 101 7.29 8.04 10.10
N SER A 102 8.39 7.55 10.68
CA SER A 102 8.67 7.68 12.11
C SER A 102 8.75 9.14 12.56
N VAL A 103 9.49 9.98 11.82
CA VAL A 103 9.59 11.43 12.12
C VAL A 103 8.22 12.13 11.98
N GLY A 104 7.44 11.75 10.95
CA GLY A 104 6.09 12.26 10.77
C GLY A 104 5.15 11.93 11.94
N HIS A 105 5.28 10.74 12.50
CA HIS A 105 4.50 10.33 13.67
C HIS A 105 4.92 11.06 14.96
N GLU A 106 6.20 11.42 15.10
CA GLU A 106 6.65 12.31 16.21
C GLU A 106 6.01 13.70 16.11
N ILE A 107 5.88 14.24 14.88
CA ILE A 107 5.13 15.49 14.64
C ILE A 107 3.67 15.32 15.05
N ALA A 108 3.06 14.20 14.66
CA ALA A 108 1.67 13.90 14.97
C ALA A 108 1.41 13.84 16.49
N GLU A 109 2.30 13.21 17.23
CA GLU A 109 2.20 13.14 18.70
C GLU A 109 2.28 14.53 19.32
N LYS A 110 3.26 15.35 18.91
CA LYS A 110 3.40 16.74 19.40
C LYS A 110 2.20 17.61 19.06
N ALA A 111 1.67 17.51 17.85
CA ALA A 111 0.57 18.32 17.36
C ALA A 111 -0.81 17.80 17.80
N GLY A 112 -0.91 16.64 18.45
CA GLY A 112 -2.19 15.98 18.72
C GLY A 112 -2.96 15.66 17.42
N ALA A 113 -2.24 15.23 16.38
CA ALA A 113 -2.82 14.99 15.06
C ALA A 113 -3.53 13.63 14.96
N ILE A 114 -4.33 13.49 13.91
CA ILE A 114 -4.79 12.18 13.45
C ILE A 114 -3.82 11.71 12.37
N VAL A 115 -3.31 10.50 12.50
CA VAL A 115 -2.49 9.86 11.48
C VAL A 115 -3.27 8.74 10.81
N ASP A 116 -3.45 8.84 9.50
CA ASP A 116 -4.09 7.81 8.72
C ASP A 116 -3.29 7.54 7.44
N ASN A 117 -3.37 6.33 6.93
CA ASN A 117 -2.61 5.93 5.75
C ASN A 117 -3.51 5.36 4.65
N THR A 118 -2.94 5.04 3.51
CA THR A 118 -3.68 4.54 2.35
C THR A 118 -4.37 3.20 2.59
N ALA A 119 -4.08 2.46 3.68
CA ALA A 119 -4.81 1.25 4.03
C ALA A 119 -6.31 1.54 4.27
N THR A 120 -6.66 2.72 4.75
CA THR A 120 -8.06 3.11 5.06
C THR A 120 -8.99 2.96 3.83
N VAL A 121 -8.48 3.20 2.63
CA VAL A 121 -9.22 3.05 1.36
C VAL A 121 -8.87 1.77 0.59
N CYS A 122 -8.05 0.89 1.16
CA CYS A 122 -7.51 -0.29 0.49
C CYS A 122 -7.71 -1.55 1.33
N HIS A 123 -6.84 -1.79 2.28
CA HIS A 123 -6.76 -2.97 3.13
C HIS A 123 -7.03 -2.69 4.62
N GLY A 124 -7.71 -1.59 4.96
CA GLY A 124 -8.11 -1.29 6.34
C GLY A 124 -8.94 -2.40 6.97
N THR A 125 -9.90 -2.95 6.21
CA THR A 125 -10.71 -4.11 6.63
C THR A 125 -9.88 -5.37 6.87
N THR A 126 -8.77 -5.55 6.13
CA THR A 126 -7.80 -6.62 6.40
C THR A 126 -7.14 -6.45 7.76
N LEU A 127 -6.75 -5.21 8.09
CA LEU A 127 -6.08 -4.92 9.37
C LEU A 127 -7.03 -5.15 10.55
N ILE A 128 -8.32 -4.82 10.39
CA ILE A 128 -9.35 -5.13 11.40
C ILE A 128 -9.47 -6.65 11.59
N ALA A 129 -9.65 -7.41 10.50
CA ALA A 129 -9.75 -8.87 10.56
C ALA A 129 -8.51 -9.53 11.19
N VAL A 130 -7.30 -9.04 10.84
CA VAL A 130 -6.05 -9.54 11.42
C VAL A 130 -5.96 -9.27 12.92
N GLN A 131 -6.50 -8.17 13.40
CA GLN A 131 -6.58 -7.88 14.84
C GLN A 131 -7.56 -8.80 15.56
N ASP A 132 -8.64 -9.22 14.88
CA ASP A 132 -9.66 -10.11 15.46
C ASP A 132 -9.19 -11.57 15.53
N VAL A 133 -8.60 -12.10 14.45
CA VAL A 133 -8.36 -13.55 14.31
C VAL A 133 -6.92 -13.94 13.99
N GLY A 134 -6.01 -12.97 13.82
CA GLY A 134 -4.64 -13.21 13.35
C GLY A 134 -4.59 -13.53 11.85
N ILE A 135 -3.40 -13.85 11.32
CA ILE A 135 -3.22 -14.21 9.91
C ILE A 135 -2.11 -15.25 9.74
N PRO A 136 -2.41 -16.47 9.25
CA PRO A 136 -1.39 -17.49 8.93
C PRO A 136 -0.72 -17.16 7.59
N SER A 137 0.26 -16.25 7.59
CA SER A 137 0.95 -15.80 6.39
C SER A 137 2.26 -16.57 6.15
N CYS A 138 2.91 -16.28 5.02
CA CYS A 138 4.23 -16.79 4.65
C CYS A 138 4.97 -15.75 3.81
N THR A 139 6.25 -15.98 3.50
CA THR A 139 7.01 -15.10 2.61
C THR A 139 6.76 -15.42 1.13
N LEU A 140 6.96 -14.42 0.25
CA LEU A 140 6.94 -14.65 -1.21
C LEU A 140 8.04 -15.62 -1.65
N GLY A 141 9.14 -15.72 -0.89
CA GLY A 141 10.17 -16.74 -1.06
C GLY A 141 9.64 -18.16 -0.83
N GLU A 142 8.82 -18.37 0.19
CA GLU A 142 8.16 -19.66 0.43
C GLU A 142 7.15 -19.97 -0.67
N VAL A 143 6.35 -19.00 -1.11
CA VAL A 143 5.44 -19.18 -2.24
C VAL A 143 6.20 -19.67 -3.48
N LYS A 144 7.27 -18.97 -3.87
CA LYS A 144 8.11 -19.35 -5.02
C LYS A 144 8.62 -20.78 -4.92
N ASN A 145 9.09 -21.18 -3.74
CA ASN A 145 9.78 -22.44 -3.55
C ASN A 145 8.86 -23.63 -3.22
N ARG A 146 7.65 -23.38 -2.69
CA ARG A 146 6.81 -24.43 -2.11
C ARG A 146 5.38 -24.48 -2.63
N ALA A 147 4.76 -23.33 -3.00
CA ALA A 147 3.34 -23.28 -3.28
C ALA A 147 2.97 -24.03 -4.57
N ASP A 148 2.18 -25.08 -4.42
CA ASP A 148 1.63 -25.87 -5.51
C ASP A 148 0.11 -25.68 -5.69
N ARG A 149 -0.55 -25.00 -4.73
CA ARG A 149 -1.94 -24.54 -4.82
C ARG A 149 -1.98 -23.04 -4.60
N ILE A 150 -2.48 -22.32 -5.59
CA ILE A 150 -2.51 -20.85 -5.58
C ILE A 150 -3.93 -20.40 -5.85
N ILE A 151 -4.47 -19.60 -4.95
CA ILE A 151 -5.78 -18.97 -5.11
C ILE A 151 -5.55 -17.47 -5.22
N PHE A 152 -6.10 -16.84 -6.26
CA PHE A 152 -6.25 -15.39 -6.37
C PHE A 152 -7.72 -15.04 -6.18
N TRP A 153 -8.05 -14.38 -5.09
CA TRP A 153 -9.42 -14.01 -4.73
C TRP A 153 -9.62 -12.50 -4.77
N GLY A 154 -10.44 -12.02 -5.68
CA GLY A 154 -10.73 -10.60 -5.82
C GLY A 154 -9.48 -9.73 -6.06
N CYS A 155 -8.47 -10.29 -6.73
CA CYS A 155 -7.25 -9.59 -7.10
C CYS A 155 -6.79 -9.95 -8.52
N ASN A 156 -6.24 -8.96 -9.24
CA ASN A 156 -5.75 -9.13 -10.61
C ASN A 156 -4.27 -8.74 -10.69
N PRO A 157 -3.34 -9.62 -10.23
CA PRO A 157 -1.92 -9.32 -10.22
C PRO A 157 -1.32 -9.01 -11.60
N THR A 158 -1.90 -9.50 -12.70
CA THR A 158 -1.45 -9.15 -14.05
C THR A 158 -1.42 -7.64 -14.27
N HIS A 159 -2.37 -6.90 -13.70
CA HIS A 159 -2.45 -5.44 -13.81
C HIS A 159 -1.88 -4.71 -12.59
N ALA A 160 -2.22 -5.18 -11.37
CA ALA A 160 -1.84 -4.47 -10.14
C ALA A 160 -0.40 -4.77 -9.69
N HIS A 161 0.12 -5.97 -9.99
CA HIS A 161 1.43 -6.45 -9.57
C HIS A 161 2.09 -7.26 -10.71
N PRO A 162 2.44 -6.64 -11.85
CA PRO A 162 2.69 -7.37 -13.11
C PRO A 162 3.79 -8.45 -13.01
N ARG A 163 4.83 -8.24 -12.20
CA ARG A 163 5.90 -9.25 -12.01
C ARG A 163 5.63 -10.28 -10.91
N HIS A 164 4.56 -10.13 -10.13
CA HIS A 164 4.26 -11.07 -9.04
C HIS A 164 4.12 -12.52 -9.53
N GLN A 165 3.42 -12.71 -10.65
CA GLN A 165 3.18 -14.04 -11.22
C GLN A 165 4.44 -14.68 -11.79
N SER A 166 5.28 -13.91 -12.47
CA SER A 166 6.53 -14.38 -13.07
C SER A 166 7.65 -14.57 -12.04
N ARG A 167 7.63 -13.79 -10.96
CA ARG A 167 8.69 -13.77 -9.97
C ARG A 167 8.45 -14.70 -8.78
N TYR A 168 7.20 -14.79 -8.31
CA TYR A 168 6.92 -15.46 -7.04
C TYR A 168 5.85 -16.56 -7.11
N SER A 169 4.76 -16.38 -7.87
CA SER A 169 3.60 -17.26 -7.71
C SER A 169 3.43 -18.30 -8.82
N ILE A 170 3.05 -17.94 -10.04
CA ILE A 170 2.62 -18.92 -11.05
C ILE A 170 3.80 -19.55 -11.80
N PHE A 171 4.66 -18.71 -12.39
CA PHE A 171 5.62 -19.17 -13.41
C PHE A 171 6.99 -19.58 -12.89
N PRO A 172 7.53 -19.05 -11.78
CA PRO A 172 8.94 -19.29 -11.44
C PRO A 172 9.17 -20.74 -11.05
N ARG A 173 10.35 -21.24 -11.41
CA ARG A 173 10.88 -22.44 -10.79
C ARG A 173 11.30 -22.13 -9.37
N GLY A 174 11.14 -23.08 -8.47
CA GLY A 174 11.54 -23.01 -7.08
C GLY A 174 12.13 -24.32 -6.62
N PHE A 175 12.65 -24.35 -5.39
CA PHE A 175 13.37 -25.51 -4.86
C PHE A 175 12.53 -26.81 -4.95
N PHE A 176 11.25 -26.75 -4.56
CA PHE A 176 10.31 -27.86 -4.68
C PHE A 176 9.41 -27.77 -5.92
N MET A 177 9.50 -26.68 -6.68
CA MET A 177 8.68 -26.38 -7.86
C MET A 177 9.52 -26.38 -9.14
N ASN A 178 10.27 -27.46 -9.38
CA ASN A 178 11.26 -27.58 -10.47
C ASN A 178 10.66 -27.45 -11.88
N LYS A 179 9.37 -27.74 -12.06
CA LYS A 179 8.66 -27.60 -13.35
C LYS A 179 7.91 -26.27 -13.49
N GLY A 180 8.09 -25.31 -12.54
CA GLY A 180 7.43 -24.03 -12.55
C GLY A 180 5.89 -24.17 -12.56
N HIS A 181 5.20 -23.48 -13.46
CA HIS A 181 3.73 -23.50 -13.54
C HIS A 181 3.13 -24.90 -13.70
N LYS A 182 3.81 -25.83 -14.37
CA LYS A 182 3.37 -27.22 -14.52
C LYS A 182 3.30 -28.01 -13.21
N SER A 183 3.91 -27.48 -12.15
CA SER A 183 3.85 -28.05 -10.80
C SER A 183 2.73 -27.42 -9.94
N ARG A 184 1.99 -26.47 -10.48
CA ARG A 184 1.03 -25.66 -9.72
C ARG A 184 -0.39 -25.82 -10.26
N LYS A 185 -1.37 -25.67 -9.38
CA LYS A 185 -2.78 -25.47 -9.71
C LYS A 185 -3.19 -24.08 -9.27
N VAL A 186 -3.79 -23.34 -10.19
CA VAL A 186 -4.18 -21.95 -9.99
C VAL A 186 -5.71 -21.84 -10.03
N VAL A 187 -6.28 -21.33 -8.96
CA VAL A 187 -7.71 -21.01 -8.85
C VAL A 187 -7.86 -19.49 -8.80
N VAL A 188 -8.79 -18.96 -9.58
CA VAL A 188 -9.14 -17.53 -9.52
C VAL A 188 -10.59 -17.37 -9.18
N VAL A 189 -10.89 -16.51 -8.22
CA VAL A 189 -12.25 -16.11 -7.83
C VAL A 189 -12.38 -14.61 -8.13
N ASP A 190 -13.15 -14.26 -9.15
CA ASP A 190 -13.36 -12.86 -9.59
C ASP A 190 -14.68 -12.79 -10.36
N PRO A 191 -15.52 -11.77 -10.17
CA PRO A 191 -16.75 -11.60 -10.92
C PRO A 191 -16.52 -11.35 -12.42
N ARG A 192 -15.30 -11.01 -12.81
CA ARG A 192 -14.89 -10.74 -14.19
C ARG A 192 -13.91 -11.78 -14.70
N VAL A 193 -13.92 -12.03 -16.00
CA VAL A 193 -12.87 -12.81 -16.67
C VAL A 193 -11.64 -11.91 -16.88
N THR A 194 -10.83 -11.76 -15.85
CA THR A 194 -9.59 -10.96 -15.87
C THR A 194 -8.46 -11.68 -16.61
N ASP A 195 -7.37 -10.96 -16.93
CA ASP A 195 -6.21 -11.62 -17.54
C ASP A 195 -5.55 -12.62 -16.57
N THR A 196 -5.68 -12.41 -15.27
CA THR A 196 -5.29 -13.42 -14.27
C THR A 196 -6.21 -14.65 -14.34
N ALA A 197 -7.52 -14.47 -14.50
CA ALA A 197 -8.48 -15.57 -14.62
C ALA A 197 -8.27 -16.41 -15.90
N LYS A 198 -7.83 -15.78 -16.99
CA LYS A 198 -7.49 -16.51 -18.24
C LYS A 198 -6.32 -17.49 -18.11
N MET A 199 -5.48 -17.32 -17.09
CA MET A 199 -4.31 -18.18 -16.80
C MET A 199 -4.60 -19.24 -15.72
N ALA A 200 -5.82 -19.25 -15.16
CA ALA A 200 -6.22 -20.17 -14.11
C ALA A 200 -6.57 -21.56 -14.64
N ASP A 201 -6.30 -22.61 -13.87
CA ASP A 201 -6.88 -23.95 -14.13
C ASP A 201 -8.38 -23.95 -13.85
N ILE A 202 -8.84 -23.16 -12.85
CA ILE A 202 -10.24 -23.02 -12.48
C ILE A 202 -10.56 -21.54 -12.24
N HIS A 203 -11.60 -21.02 -12.89
CA HIS A 203 -12.15 -19.70 -12.61
C HIS A 203 -13.57 -19.82 -12.04
N PHE A 204 -13.75 -19.26 -10.86
CA PHE A 204 -15.06 -19.05 -10.24
C PHE A 204 -15.51 -17.63 -10.51
N GLN A 205 -16.45 -17.47 -11.42
CA GLN A 205 -17.07 -16.19 -11.70
C GLN A 205 -18.18 -15.93 -10.66
N VAL A 206 -17.74 -15.53 -9.46
CA VAL A 206 -18.61 -15.26 -8.32
C VAL A 206 -19.52 -14.06 -8.59
N GLU A 207 -20.77 -14.09 -8.14
CA GLU A 207 -21.63 -12.90 -8.12
C GLU A 207 -21.01 -11.84 -7.21
N GLN A 208 -20.93 -10.59 -7.71
CA GLN A 208 -20.29 -9.50 -6.97
C GLN A 208 -20.93 -9.29 -5.59
N GLY A 209 -20.11 -9.24 -4.56
CA GLY A 209 -20.53 -9.03 -3.17
C GLY A 209 -20.95 -10.30 -2.44
N ARG A 210 -20.88 -11.47 -3.08
CA ARG A 210 -21.24 -12.76 -2.46
C ARG A 210 -20.02 -13.61 -2.09
N ASP A 211 -18.89 -12.96 -1.87
CA ASP A 211 -17.63 -13.62 -1.51
C ASP A 211 -17.73 -14.39 -0.20
N TYR A 212 -18.40 -13.84 0.82
CA TYR A 212 -18.61 -14.47 2.12
C TYR A 212 -19.32 -15.82 1.98
N GLU A 213 -20.38 -15.87 1.17
CA GLU A 213 -21.16 -17.10 0.95
C GLU A 213 -20.32 -18.17 0.26
N LEU A 214 -19.49 -17.78 -0.73
CA LEU A 214 -18.64 -18.74 -1.42
C LEU A 214 -17.48 -19.22 -0.52
N LEU A 215 -16.89 -18.35 0.29
CA LEU A 215 -15.88 -18.73 1.30
C LEU A 215 -16.45 -19.75 2.29
N SER A 216 -17.64 -19.49 2.83
CA SER A 216 -18.34 -20.41 3.72
C SER A 216 -18.68 -21.74 3.04
N ALA A 217 -19.10 -21.70 1.75
CA ALA A 217 -19.37 -22.91 0.99
C ALA A 217 -18.12 -23.79 0.79
N PHE A 218 -16.94 -23.19 0.57
CA PHE A 218 -15.69 -23.95 0.56
C PHE A 218 -15.42 -24.65 1.88
N ARG A 219 -15.66 -23.97 3.02
CA ARG A 219 -15.48 -24.54 4.36
C ARG A 219 -16.41 -25.73 4.61
N VAL A 220 -17.68 -25.61 4.16
CA VAL A 220 -18.66 -26.72 4.20
C VAL A 220 -18.21 -27.89 3.30
N ALA A 221 -17.74 -27.58 2.07
CA ALA A 221 -17.27 -28.59 1.13
C ALA A 221 -16.04 -29.36 1.64
N LEU A 222 -15.10 -28.69 2.33
CA LEU A 222 -13.93 -29.33 2.95
C LEU A 222 -14.29 -30.45 3.91
N ARG A 223 -15.46 -30.33 4.60
CA ARG A 223 -15.99 -31.31 5.55
C ARG A 223 -16.91 -32.35 4.90
N ASN A 224 -17.08 -32.30 3.57
CA ASN A 224 -18.02 -33.12 2.82
C ASN A 224 -19.49 -32.98 3.29
N GLU A 225 -19.84 -31.83 3.87
CA GLU A 225 -21.21 -31.48 4.26
C GLU A 225 -22.04 -31.02 3.07
N LYS A 226 -23.36 -31.08 3.19
CA LYS A 226 -24.29 -30.81 2.08
C LYS A 226 -24.37 -29.32 1.76
N LEU A 227 -24.16 -28.95 0.51
CA LEU A 227 -24.36 -27.62 -0.04
C LEU A 227 -25.68 -27.49 -0.78
N PRO A 228 -26.27 -26.30 -0.90
CA PRO A 228 -27.28 -25.97 -1.91
C PRO A 228 -26.75 -26.24 -3.30
N ASP A 229 -27.65 -26.47 -4.30
CA ASP A 229 -27.24 -26.78 -5.67
C ASP A 229 -26.40 -25.66 -6.32
N VAL A 230 -26.66 -24.40 -5.95
CA VAL A 230 -25.90 -23.21 -6.40
C VAL A 230 -25.62 -22.30 -5.22
N VAL A 231 -24.37 -21.86 -5.06
CA VAL A 231 -23.94 -20.87 -4.04
C VAL A 231 -23.20 -19.74 -4.73
N ALA A 232 -23.62 -18.50 -4.51
CA ALA A 232 -23.00 -17.30 -5.09
C ALA A 232 -22.85 -17.37 -6.64
N GLY A 233 -23.80 -18.00 -7.32
CA GLY A 233 -23.79 -18.24 -8.76
C GLY A 233 -22.96 -19.46 -9.19
N ILE A 234 -22.35 -20.20 -8.27
CA ILE A 234 -21.47 -21.33 -8.56
C ILE A 234 -22.18 -22.67 -8.26
N PRO A 235 -22.22 -23.64 -9.19
CA PRO A 235 -22.71 -24.99 -8.93
C PRO A 235 -21.89 -25.70 -7.85
N LYS A 236 -22.56 -26.40 -6.94
CA LYS A 236 -21.92 -27.11 -5.80
C LYS A 236 -20.84 -28.10 -6.23
N GLU A 237 -21.03 -28.78 -7.38
CA GLU A 237 -20.10 -29.79 -7.92
C GLU A 237 -18.72 -29.17 -8.16
N LYS A 238 -18.67 -27.93 -8.71
CA LYS A 238 -17.41 -27.18 -8.91
C LYS A 238 -16.76 -26.79 -7.59
N ILE A 239 -17.55 -26.48 -6.56
CA ILE A 239 -17.03 -26.12 -5.23
C ILE A 239 -16.39 -27.36 -4.58
N TYR A 240 -17.05 -28.54 -4.61
CA TYR A 240 -16.48 -29.78 -4.13
C TYR A 240 -15.23 -30.19 -4.89
N GLU A 241 -15.22 -30.12 -6.24
CA GLU A 241 -14.04 -30.39 -7.07
C GLU A 241 -12.85 -29.54 -6.67
N ALA A 242 -13.07 -28.24 -6.53
CA ALA A 242 -11.99 -27.35 -6.12
C ALA A 242 -11.53 -27.59 -4.67
N ALA A 243 -12.43 -27.89 -3.74
CA ALA A 243 -12.07 -28.25 -2.37
C ALA A 243 -11.14 -29.47 -2.34
N GLU A 244 -11.41 -30.51 -3.15
CA GLU A 244 -10.52 -31.70 -3.27
C GLU A 244 -9.17 -31.33 -3.90
N ILE A 245 -9.14 -30.48 -4.92
CA ILE A 245 -7.89 -29.99 -5.50
C ILE A 245 -7.05 -29.24 -4.46
N LEU A 246 -7.66 -28.42 -3.63
CA LEU A 246 -6.98 -27.66 -2.58
C LEU A 246 -6.41 -28.60 -1.50
N LYS A 247 -7.20 -29.58 -1.03
CA LYS A 247 -6.75 -30.58 -0.04
C LYS A 247 -5.58 -31.44 -0.54
N SER A 248 -5.54 -31.74 -1.82
CA SER A 248 -4.51 -32.59 -2.45
C SER A 248 -3.13 -31.92 -2.61
N GLY A 249 -3.00 -30.64 -2.27
CA GLY A 249 -1.73 -29.90 -2.33
C GLY A 249 -0.77 -30.23 -1.21
N ARG A 250 0.47 -29.76 -1.32
CA ARG A 250 1.49 -29.83 -0.26
C ARG A 250 1.63 -28.51 0.47
N PHE A 251 1.50 -27.40 -0.26
CA PHE A 251 1.56 -26.04 0.27
C PHE A 251 0.69 -25.14 -0.59
N GLY A 252 -0.33 -24.56 0.02
CA GLY A 252 -1.23 -23.62 -0.65
C GLY A 252 -1.10 -22.19 -0.15
N ILE A 253 -1.54 -21.24 -0.99
CA ILE A 253 -1.62 -19.83 -0.66
C ILE A 253 -2.91 -19.21 -1.22
N ILE A 254 -3.59 -18.42 -0.39
CA ILE A 254 -4.68 -17.54 -0.82
C ILE A 254 -4.12 -16.12 -0.90
N PHE A 255 -4.05 -15.56 -2.10
CA PHE A 255 -3.85 -14.13 -2.32
C PHE A 255 -5.19 -13.45 -2.49
N PHE A 256 -5.43 -12.38 -1.74
CA PHE A 256 -6.68 -11.63 -1.85
C PHE A 256 -6.42 -10.12 -2.03
N GLY A 257 -7.34 -9.46 -2.72
CA GLY A 257 -7.22 -8.04 -3.05
C GLY A 257 -8.45 -7.22 -2.70
N MET A 258 -8.52 -6.03 -3.28
CA MET A 258 -9.59 -5.07 -3.04
C MET A 258 -10.98 -5.59 -3.45
N GLY A 259 -11.07 -6.56 -4.34
CA GLY A 259 -12.32 -7.23 -4.67
C GLY A 259 -12.97 -7.93 -3.48
N VAL A 260 -12.19 -8.27 -2.44
CA VAL A 260 -12.70 -8.86 -1.20
C VAL A 260 -12.87 -7.79 -0.10
N THR A 261 -11.92 -6.86 0.00
CA THR A 261 -11.89 -5.88 1.10
C THR A 261 -12.92 -4.76 0.94
N GLN A 262 -13.36 -4.47 -0.30
CA GLN A 262 -14.26 -3.36 -0.63
C GLN A 262 -15.68 -3.80 -1.02
N THR A 263 -16.04 -5.06 -0.75
CA THR A 263 -17.38 -5.60 -0.97
C THR A 263 -18.26 -5.58 0.29
N LEU A 264 -19.51 -6.05 0.18
CA LEU A 264 -20.55 -5.86 1.21
C LEU A 264 -20.16 -6.33 2.62
N SER A 265 -19.51 -7.47 2.75
CA SER A 265 -19.15 -8.03 4.07
C SER A 265 -17.83 -7.50 4.64
N LYS A 266 -17.08 -6.68 3.89
CA LYS A 266 -15.84 -5.97 4.34
C LYS A 266 -14.87 -6.91 5.09
N ASN A 267 -14.57 -6.60 6.38
CA ASN A 267 -13.67 -7.39 7.22
C ASN A 267 -14.15 -8.85 7.40
N HIS A 268 -15.46 -9.11 7.45
CA HIS A 268 -15.97 -10.48 7.60
C HIS A 268 -15.63 -11.39 6.41
N ASN A 269 -15.47 -10.86 5.21
CA ASN A 269 -14.93 -11.64 4.09
C ASN A 269 -13.51 -12.12 4.39
N ILE A 270 -12.69 -11.28 5.02
CA ILE A 270 -11.30 -11.61 5.33
C ILE A 270 -11.25 -12.58 6.51
N ASP A 271 -12.08 -12.39 7.54
CA ASP A 271 -12.23 -13.33 8.65
C ASP A 271 -12.55 -14.73 8.11
N GLU A 272 -13.53 -14.82 7.21
CA GLU A 272 -13.95 -16.09 6.62
C GLU A 272 -12.86 -16.70 5.71
N ALA A 273 -12.09 -15.88 4.98
CA ALA A 273 -10.95 -16.34 4.20
C ALA A 273 -9.80 -16.87 5.08
N ILE A 274 -9.58 -16.26 6.25
CA ILE A 274 -8.64 -16.73 7.26
C ILE A 274 -9.13 -18.05 7.86
N MET A 275 -10.43 -18.14 8.15
CA MET A 275 -11.04 -19.39 8.66
C MET A 275 -11.01 -20.51 7.62
N LEU A 276 -11.22 -20.22 6.33
CA LEU A 276 -10.99 -21.18 5.25
C LEU A 276 -9.53 -21.65 5.21
N THR A 277 -8.58 -20.73 5.39
CA THR A 277 -7.16 -21.07 5.46
C THR A 277 -6.87 -21.99 6.66
N LYS A 278 -7.47 -21.72 7.83
CA LYS A 278 -7.38 -22.57 9.01
C LYS A 278 -7.93 -23.97 8.73
N ASP A 279 -9.15 -24.07 8.17
CA ASP A 279 -9.78 -25.36 7.85
C ASP A 279 -8.93 -26.16 6.84
N LEU A 280 -8.32 -25.51 5.85
CA LEU A 280 -7.39 -26.16 4.90
C LEU A 280 -6.13 -26.71 5.59
N ASN A 281 -5.67 -26.07 6.67
CA ASN A 281 -4.52 -26.55 7.45
C ASN A 281 -4.79 -27.85 8.23
N GLU A 282 -6.03 -28.31 8.31
CA GLU A 282 -6.34 -29.66 8.81
C GLU A 282 -5.91 -30.76 7.82
N PHE A 283 -5.78 -30.44 6.53
CA PHE A 283 -5.46 -31.39 5.46
C PHE A 283 -4.05 -31.19 4.92
N THR A 284 -3.63 -29.94 4.72
CA THR A 284 -2.33 -29.60 4.12
C THR A 284 -1.89 -28.22 4.61
N LYS A 285 -0.63 -27.85 4.40
CA LYS A 285 -0.13 -26.53 4.75
C LYS A 285 -0.73 -25.45 3.86
N PHE A 286 -1.39 -24.47 4.45
CA PHE A 286 -1.98 -23.34 3.74
C PHE A 286 -1.66 -22.01 4.43
N SER A 287 -1.45 -20.96 3.64
CA SER A 287 -1.24 -19.59 4.10
C SER A 287 -2.18 -18.63 3.35
N ILE A 288 -2.27 -17.38 3.85
CA ILE A 288 -3.07 -16.32 3.23
C ILE A 288 -2.27 -15.01 3.25
N MET A 289 -2.39 -14.21 2.19
CA MET A 289 -1.66 -12.96 2.06
C MET A 289 -2.48 -11.90 1.32
N ALA A 290 -2.50 -10.69 1.87
CA ALA A 290 -3.09 -9.52 1.22
C ALA A 290 -2.21 -9.02 0.07
N MET A 291 -2.80 -8.78 -1.09
CA MET A 291 -2.14 -8.17 -2.25
C MET A 291 -2.12 -6.63 -2.10
N ARG A 292 -1.29 -6.12 -1.20
CA ARG A 292 -1.16 -4.68 -0.94
C ARG A 292 -0.53 -3.96 -2.12
N GLY A 293 -1.13 -2.84 -2.55
CA GLY A 293 -0.80 -2.17 -3.80
C GLY A 293 0.40 -1.24 -3.73
N HIS A 294 0.40 -0.28 -2.80
CA HIS A 294 1.42 0.76 -2.76
C HIS A 294 2.76 0.27 -2.19
N TYR A 295 3.84 0.92 -2.64
CA TYR A 295 5.24 0.65 -2.32
C TYR A 295 5.49 0.25 -0.86
N ASN A 296 5.24 1.13 0.10
CA ASN A 296 5.54 0.95 1.53
C ASN A 296 4.31 1.10 2.44
N VAL A 297 3.11 0.77 1.94
CA VAL A 297 1.91 0.76 2.77
C VAL A 297 1.99 -0.27 3.91
N THR A 298 2.74 -1.35 3.70
CA THR A 298 3.01 -2.34 4.75
C THR A 298 3.86 -1.71 5.85
N GLY A 299 4.96 -1.02 5.51
CA GLY A 299 5.82 -0.31 6.47
C GLY A 299 5.06 0.77 7.23
N SER A 300 4.19 1.51 6.56
CA SER A 300 3.35 2.51 7.24
C SER A 300 2.50 1.91 8.37
N GLY A 301 1.88 0.75 8.13
CA GLY A 301 1.16 0.04 9.18
C GLY A 301 2.06 -0.50 10.28
N GLN A 302 3.29 -0.94 9.95
CA GLN A 302 4.27 -1.42 10.93
C GLN A 302 4.75 -0.28 11.83
N VAL A 303 5.17 0.85 11.25
CA VAL A 303 5.69 2.00 12.01
C VAL A 303 4.62 2.57 12.93
N LEU A 304 3.37 2.74 12.45
CA LEU A 304 2.24 3.14 13.30
C LEU A 304 1.98 2.13 14.43
N GLY A 305 2.03 0.83 14.11
CA GLY A 305 1.89 -0.23 15.10
C GLY A 305 2.96 -0.19 16.20
N TRP A 306 4.22 0.10 15.85
CA TRP A 306 5.31 0.20 16.83
C TRP A 306 5.19 1.42 17.71
N GLN A 307 4.79 2.58 17.13
CA GLN A 307 4.77 3.84 17.86
C GLN A 307 3.49 4.03 18.67
N PHE A 308 2.33 3.58 18.15
CA PHE A 308 1.04 3.88 18.77
C PHE A 308 0.18 2.64 19.08
N GLY A 309 0.62 1.45 18.70
CA GLY A 309 -0.11 0.20 18.94
C GLY A 309 -1.20 -0.12 17.91
N TYR A 310 -1.44 0.76 16.90
CA TYR A 310 -2.49 0.61 15.91
C TYR A 310 -1.97 0.89 14.50
N PRO A 311 -2.44 0.17 13.45
CA PRO A 311 -1.80 0.21 12.14
C PRO A 311 -2.28 1.32 11.19
N PHE A 312 -3.35 2.05 11.50
CA PHE A 312 -3.90 3.15 10.70
C PHE A 312 -4.94 3.94 11.52
N CYS A 313 -5.43 5.08 11.01
CA CYS A 313 -6.47 5.95 11.56
C CYS A 313 -6.37 6.21 13.08
N VAL A 314 -5.17 6.56 13.55
CA VAL A 314 -4.87 6.83 14.96
C VAL A 314 -5.12 8.30 15.27
N ASP A 315 -6.02 8.59 16.20
CA ASP A 315 -6.34 9.93 16.68
C ASP A 315 -5.59 10.21 17.99
N LEU A 316 -4.66 11.16 17.99
CA LEU A 316 -3.86 11.61 19.12
C LEU A 316 -4.39 12.91 19.76
N SER A 317 -5.48 13.48 19.26
CA SER A 317 -5.99 14.79 19.68
C SER A 317 -6.41 14.88 21.15
N ARG A 318 -6.51 13.76 21.83
CA ARG A 318 -6.85 13.68 23.27
C ARG A 318 -5.65 13.39 24.18
N GLY A 319 -4.42 13.43 23.64
CA GLY A 319 -3.21 13.12 24.39
C GLY A 319 -2.92 11.62 24.60
N PHE A 320 -3.67 10.75 23.94
CA PHE A 320 -3.44 9.30 23.89
C PHE A 320 -3.92 8.73 22.54
N ALA A 321 -3.37 7.61 22.13
CA ALA A 321 -3.75 6.94 20.89
C ALA A 321 -5.19 6.39 20.98
N ARG A 322 -6.07 6.86 20.11
CA ARG A 322 -7.43 6.40 19.96
C ARG A 322 -7.60 5.78 18.57
N TYR A 323 -8.15 4.59 18.52
CA TYR A 323 -8.33 3.84 17.29
C TYR A 323 -9.79 3.39 17.16
N ASN A 324 -10.48 3.91 16.17
CA ASN A 324 -11.86 3.53 15.87
C ASN A 324 -12.14 3.69 14.36
N PRO A 325 -11.78 2.67 13.53
CA PRO A 325 -12.04 2.70 12.10
C PRO A 325 -13.51 2.98 11.79
N GLY A 326 -13.78 3.90 10.84
CA GLY A 326 -15.12 4.41 10.54
C GLY A 326 -15.48 5.68 11.34
N GLU A 327 -14.78 5.96 12.43
CA GLU A 327 -14.90 7.22 13.17
C GLU A 327 -13.63 8.08 13.02
N THR A 328 -12.45 7.47 13.13
CA THR A 328 -11.15 8.14 13.06
C THR A 328 -10.49 8.05 11.67
N THR A 329 -11.17 7.53 10.67
CA THR A 329 -10.69 7.46 9.28
C THR A 329 -10.79 8.79 8.55
N SER A 330 -9.85 9.07 7.66
CA SER A 330 -9.67 10.34 6.98
C SER A 330 -10.94 10.86 6.29
N ASN A 331 -11.62 10.01 5.50
CA ASN A 331 -12.81 10.43 4.76
C ASN A 331 -13.97 10.79 5.68
N ASP A 332 -14.19 10.02 6.75
CA ASP A 332 -15.26 10.27 7.72
C ASP A 332 -15.03 11.59 8.45
N LEU A 333 -13.81 11.85 8.88
CA LEU A 333 -13.42 13.09 9.56
C LEU A 333 -13.54 14.31 8.65
N LEU A 334 -13.09 14.21 7.39
CA LEU A 334 -13.19 15.28 6.40
C LEU A 334 -14.67 15.62 6.09
N VAL A 335 -15.50 14.61 5.85
CA VAL A 335 -16.91 14.79 5.53
C VAL A 335 -17.67 15.41 6.70
N ARG A 336 -17.40 15.00 7.94
CA ARG A 336 -17.99 15.57 9.15
C ARG A 336 -17.44 16.94 9.52
N GLY A 337 -16.33 17.37 8.88
CA GLY A 337 -15.68 18.66 9.16
C GLY A 337 -15.03 18.72 10.54
N GLU A 338 -14.52 17.60 11.03
CA GLU A 338 -13.90 17.46 12.34
C GLU A 338 -12.39 17.78 12.38
N VAL A 339 -11.77 18.00 11.23
CA VAL A 339 -10.34 18.36 11.11
C VAL A 339 -10.20 19.80 10.64
N ASP A 340 -9.17 20.49 11.09
CA ASP A 340 -8.93 21.92 10.86
C ASP A 340 -7.66 22.22 10.05
N ALA A 341 -6.84 21.20 9.75
CA ALA A 341 -5.71 21.28 8.83
C ALA A 341 -5.45 19.90 8.21
N VAL A 342 -4.79 19.87 7.04
CA VAL A 342 -4.45 18.62 6.33
C VAL A 342 -3.00 18.62 5.89
N PHE A 343 -2.28 17.56 6.21
CA PHE A 343 -0.94 17.27 5.72
C PHE A 343 -0.96 15.96 4.95
N VAL A 344 -0.47 15.96 3.71
CA VAL A 344 -0.42 14.77 2.85
C VAL A 344 1.02 14.51 2.45
N LEU A 345 1.49 13.27 2.61
CA LEU A 345 2.83 12.86 2.19
C LEU A 345 2.79 11.53 1.43
N GLY A 346 3.38 11.52 0.22
CA GLY A 346 3.53 10.31 -0.59
C GLY A 346 2.21 9.62 -0.96
N SER A 347 1.18 10.40 -1.22
CA SER A 347 -0.16 9.94 -1.62
C SER A 347 -0.92 11.05 -2.35
N ASP A 348 -1.93 10.68 -3.15
CA ASP A 348 -2.75 11.62 -3.91
C ASP A 348 -4.26 11.47 -3.62
N PRO A 349 -4.73 11.88 -2.42
CA PRO A 349 -6.16 11.86 -2.10
C PRO A 349 -7.00 12.71 -3.07
N GLY A 350 -6.44 13.73 -3.71
CA GLY A 350 -7.11 14.49 -4.77
C GLY A 350 -7.58 13.63 -5.95
N ALA A 351 -6.87 12.52 -6.22
CA ALA A 351 -7.21 11.60 -7.30
C ALA A 351 -8.11 10.43 -6.85
N HIS A 352 -8.15 10.07 -5.55
CA HIS A 352 -8.84 8.84 -5.12
C HIS A 352 -9.84 8.99 -3.98
N PHE A 353 -9.91 10.15 -3.32
CA PHE A 353 -10.94 10.43 -2.33
C PHE A 353 -12.25 10.87 -2.99
N PRO A 354 -13.40 10.70 -2.32
CA PRO A 354 -14.65 11.30 -2.75
C PRO A 354 -14.52 12.83 -2.90
N ILE A 355 -15.20 13.38 -3.89
CA ILE A 355 -15.13 14.84 -4.19
C ILE A 355 -15.49 15.72 -2.98
N SER A 356 -16.38 15.25 -2.09
CA SER A 356 -16.71 15.93 -0.83
C SER A 356 -15.50 16.11 0.06
N SER A 357 -14.67 15.09 0.21
CA SER A 357 -13.43 15.14 1.00
C SER A 357 -12.38 16.01 0.34
N VAL A 358 -12.21 15.93 -0.99
CA VAL A 358 -11.27 16.79 -1.74
C VAL A 358 -11.63 18.26 -1.61
N LYS A 359 -12.92 18.62 -1.69
CA LYS A 359 -13.39 20.00 -1.46
C LYS A 359 -13.06 20.49 -0.06
N LYS A 360 -13.08 19.63 0.96
CA LYS A 360 -12.67 20.01 2.32
C LYS A 360 -11.17 20.26 2.41
N ILE A 361 -10.35 19.43 1.80
CA ILE A 361 -8.88 19.64 1.73
C ILE A 361 -8.57 21.01 1.12
N ALA A 362 -9.22 21.36 0.02
CA ALA A 362 -9.03 22.65 -0.67
C ALA A 362 -9.40 23.89 0.21
N GLN A 363 -10.33 23.74 1.15
CA GLN A 363 -10.81 24.81 2.03
C GLN A 363 -9.93 25.01 3.28
N LEU A 364 -9.20 23.97 3.70
CA LEU A 364 -8.40 23.98 4.93
C LEU A 364 -6.96 24.45 4.67
N PRO A 365 -6.23 24.93 5.70
CA PRO A 365 -4.78 24.96 5.67
C PRO A 365 -4.26 23.57 5.31
N SER A 366 -3.50 23.47 4.22
CA SER A 366 -3.11 22.17 3.68
C SER A 366 -1.71 22.18 3.08
N VAL A 367 -0.99 21.08 3.30
CA VAL A 367 0.36 20.84 2.79
C VAL A 367 0.38 19.50 2.05
N CYS A 368 0.86 19.51 0.82
CA CYS A 368 1.14 18.31 0.03
C CYS A 368 2.65 18.16 -0.17
N VAL A 369 3.19 17.02 0.27
CA VAL A 369 4.61 16.68 0.09
C VAL A 369 4.70 15.59 -0.97
N ASP A 370 5.10 15.96 -2.18
CA ASP A 370 5.20 15.06 -3.34
C ASP A 370 6.22 15.61 -4.35
N PRO A 371 7.04 14.75 -4.97
CA PRO A 371 8.01 15.17 -5.96
C PRO A 371 7.41 15.80 -7.25
N HIS A 372 6.14 15.53 -7.53
CA HIS A 372 5.46 15.96 -8.74
C HIS A 372 4.20 16.78 -8.45
N ILE A 373 3.72 17.48 -9.48
CA ILE A 373 2.40 18.10 -9.44
C ILE A 373 1.33 17.00 -9.51
N THR A 374 0.47 16.97 -8.53
CA THR A 374 -0.64 15.99 -8.40
C THR A 374 -1.96 16.72 -8.21
N PRO A 375 -3.13 16.10 -8.45
CA PRO A 375 -4.42 16.63 -8.05
C PRO A 375 -4.48 17.14 -6.61
N THR A 376 -3.81 16.45 -5.67
CA THR A 376 -3.72 16.91 -4.27
C THR A 376 -2.91 18.21 -4.15
N SER A 377 -1.76 18.29 -4.83
CA SER A 377 -0.92 19.48 -4.77
C SER A 377 -1.58 20.72 -5.36
N GLU A 378 -2.47 20.52 -6.36
CA GLU A 378 -3.23 21.62 -7.01
C GLU A 378 -4.37 22.18 -6.15
N VAL A 379 -4.80 21.45 -5.12
CA VAL A 379 -5.81 21.93 -4.17
C VAL A 379 -5.21 22.31 -2.82
N SER A 380 -3.94 22.03 -2.59
CA SER A 380 -3.26 22.33 -1.32
C SER A 380 -2.73 23.77 -1.27
N LYS A 381 -2.65 24.34 -0.07
CA LYS A 381 -2.11 25.70 0.15
C LYS A 381 -0.61 25.77 -0.03
N LEU A 382 0.10 24.66 0.28
CA LEU A 382 1.53 24.53 0.10
C LEU A 382 1.83 23.17 -0.56
N HIS A 383 2.63 23.20 -1.62
CA HIS A 383 3.24 22.01 -2.22
C HIS A 383 4.75 22.03 -1.97
N VAL A 384 5.26 20.95 -1.40
CA VAL A 384 6.69 20.77 -1.08
C VAL A 384 7.24 19.59 -1.87
N PRO A 385 8.08 19.83 -2.87
CA PRO A 385 8.78 18.77 -3.59
C PRO A 385 9.85 18.15 -2.68
N VAL A 386 10.01 16.83 -2.79
CA VAL A 386 11.04 16.07 -2.05
C VAL A 386 11.74 15.08 -2.97
N ALA A 387 12.85 14.53 -2.52
CA ALA A 387 13.59 13.49 -3.22
C ALA A 387 12.72 12.23 -3.41
N PHE A 388 12.87 11.58 -4.56
CA PHE A 388 12.06 10.41 -4.94
C PHE A 388 12.58 9.17 -4.22
N VAL A 389 11.82 8.68 -3.25
CA VAL A 389 12.19 7.52 -2.43
C VAL A 389 12.32 6.25 -3.28
N GLY A 390 13.41 5.50 -3.06
CA GLY A 390 13.76 4.30 -3.83
C GLY A 390 14.42 4.61 -5.19
N VAL A 391 14.63 5.89 -5.51
CA VAL A 391 15.32 6.35 -6.72
C VAL A 391 16.42 7.37 -6.37
N GLU A 392 16.05 8.50 -5.78
CA GLU A 392 16.94 9.62 -5.42
C GLU A 392 17.40 9.59 -3.97
N VAL A 393 16.68 8.84 -3.13
CA VAL A 393 17.02 8.58 -1.72
C VAL A 393 16.67 7.14 -1.37
N GLY A 394 17.46 6.50 -0.54
CA GLY A 394 17.21 5.17 0.01
C GLY A 394 16.28 5.22 1.24
N GLY A 395 16.12 4.09 1.89
CA GLY A 395 15.40 3.95 3.15
C GLY A 395 14.69 2.60 3.27
N ASN A 396 14.32 2.26 4.50
CA ASN A 396 13.66 1.00 4.79
C ASN A 396 12.20 1.01 4.32
N CYS A 397 11.79 -0.12 3.76
CA CYS A 397 10.40 -0.38 3.36
C CYS A 397 10.03 -1.84 3.62
N TYR A 398 8.73 -2.14 3.64
CA TYR A 398 8.23 -3.48 3.88
C TYR A 398 7.48 -4.01 2.66
N ARG A 399 7.92 -5.15 2.14
CA ARG A 399 7.20 -5.89 1.11
C ARG A 399 5.83 -6.37 1.63
N MET A 400 4.90 -6.68 0.74
CA MET A 400 3.53 -7.12 1.11
C MET A 400 3.49 -8.33 2.06
N ASP A 401 4.55 -9.13 2.10
CA ASP A 401 4.73 -10.29 2.97
C ASP A 401 5.45 -9.97 4.30
N ASN A 402 5.49 -8.69 4.68
CA ASN A 402 6.13 -8.17 5.89
C ASN A 402 7.66 -8.38 5.98
N VAL A 403 8.33 -8.63 4.86
CA VAL A 403 9.79 -8.70 4.82
C VAL A 403 10.35 -7.28 4.70
N PRO A 404 11.19 -6.83 5.66
CA PRO A 404 11.87 -5.55 5.56
C PRO A 404 12.92 -5.58 4.46
N ILE A 405 13.01 -4.50 3.70
CA ILE A 405 13.94 -4.35 2.59
C ILE A 405 14.52 -2.93 2.64
N ASP A 406 15.82 -2.81 2.41
CA ASP A 406 16.50 -1.53 2.32
C ASP A 406 16.58 -1.08 0.85
N ALA A 407 15.79 -0.07 0.50
CA ALA A 407 15.83 0.53 -0.83
C ALA A 407 17.06 1.43 -0.98
N ARG A 408 17.81 1.25 -2.07
CA ARG A 408 19.04 2.01 -2.34
C ARG A 408 18.75 3.26 -3.15
N LYS A 409 19.56 4.29 -2.93
CA LYS A 409 19.65 5.42 -3.85
C LYS A 409 20.30 4.97 -5.16
N VAL A 410 19.75 5.41 -6.28
CA VAL A 410 20.21 5.09 -7.66
C VAL A 410 20.85 6.30 -8.31
N VAL A 411 20.22 7.48 -8.19
CA VAL A 411 20.73 8.77 -8.70
C VAL A 411 20.64 9.82 -7.59
N ASP A 412 21.38 10.92 -7.74
CA ASP A 412 21.26 12.05 -6.83
C ASP A 412 19.96 12.82 -7.10
N PRO A 413 19.31 13.37 -6.05
CA PRO A 413 18.19 14.29 -6.22
C PRO A 413 18.65 15.57 -6.92
N PRO A 414 17.74 16.35 -7.53
CA PRO A 414 18.05 17.67 -8.03
C PRO A 414 18.66 18.56 -6.92
N GLU A 415 19.57 19.45 -7.32
CA GLU A 415 20.30 20.32 -6.37
C GLU A 415 19.32 21.13 -5.50
N GLY A 416 19.55 21.09 -4.19
CA GLY A 416 18.76 21.80 -3.19
C GLY A 416 17.41 21.18 -2.84
N VAL A 417 17.04 20.03 -3.44
CA VAL A 417 15.82 19.28 -3.08
C VAL A 417 16.11 18.46 -1.81
N LEU A 418 15.30 18.67 -0.79
CA LEU A 418 15.37 17.92 0.46
C LEU A 418 14.76 16.51 0.30
N THR A 419 15.20 15.58 1.13
CA THR A 419 14.44 14.34 1.34
C THR A 419 13.20 14.63 2.19
N ASP A 420 12.20 13.76 2.11
CA ASP A 420 11.01 13.83 2.97
C ASP A 420 11.37 13.75 4.46
N GLN A 421 12.33 12.89 4.82
CA GLN A 421 12.83 12.80 6.19
C GLN A 421 13.51 14.10 6.66
N GLU A 422 14.34 14.74 5.83
CA GLU A 422 14.98 16.03 6.16
C GLU A 422 13.95 17.14 6.35
N PHE A 423 12.98 17.25 5.42
CA PHE A 423 11.90 18.20 5.54
C PHE A 423 11.11 18.01 6.83
N LEU A 424 10.67 16.79 7.12
CA LEU A 424 9.95 16.45 8.34
C LEU A 424 10.77 16.72 9.61
N THR A 425 12.07 16.42 9.59
CA THR A 425 12.97 16.69 10.73
C THR A 425 13.06 18.19 11.04
N ARG A 426 13.17 19.04 9.99
CA ARG A 426 13.15 20.50 10.15
C ARG A 426 11.79 20.99 10.69
N VAL A 427 10.69 20.46 10.17
CA VAL A 427 9.34 20.77 10.68
C VAL A 427 9.19 20.35 12.14
N ASN A 428 9.62 19.14 12.50
CA ASN A 428 9.55 18.62 13.87
C ASN A 428 10.32 19.49 14.88
N LYS A 429 11.53 19.91 14.49
CA LYS A 429 12.33 20.85 15.29
C LYS A 429 11.62 22.19 15.47
N ARG A 430 11.15 22.79 14.34
CA ARG A 430 10.50 24.09 14.38
C ARG A 430 9.19 24.07 15.17
N LEU A 431 8.43 22.99 15.04
CA LEU A 431 7.21 22.79 15.84
C LEU A 431 7.53 22.74 17.34
N GLY A 432 8.58 22.02 17.74
CA GLY A 432 9.04 21.99 19.13
C GLY A 432 9.37 23.39 19.69
N GLU A 433 10.08 24.20 18.89
CA GLU A 433 10.38 25.60 19.26
C GLU A 433 9.11 26.45 19.44
N LEU A 434 8.14 26.32 18.54
CA LEU A 434 6.85 27.06 18.60
C LEU A 434 5.98 26.64 19.78
N MET A 435 6.05 25.39 20.21
CA MET A 435 5.28 24.85 21.33
C MET A 435 6.00 24.99 22.69
N GLY A 436 7.19 25.57 22.72
CA GLY A 436 7.98 25.73 23.94
C GLY A 436 8.60 24.44 24.48
N ALA A 437 8.64 23.41 23.68
CA ALA A 437 9.39 22.18 23.96
C ALA A 437 10.84 22.40 23.53
N ALA A 438 11.75 22.64 24.48
CA ALA A 438 13.19 22.77 24.27
C ALA A 438 13.85 21.39 24.02
#